data_bb6a75824b2a5b52f1b48da451e3b980
#
_entry.id   bb6a75824b2a5b52f1b48da451e3b980
#
_cell.length_a   1.000
_cell.length_b   1.000
_cell.length_c   1.000
_cell.angle_alpha   90.00
_cell.angle_beta   90.00
_cell.angle_gamma   90.00
#
_symmetry.space_group_name_H-M   'P 1'
#
loop_
_entity.id
_entity.type
_entity.pdbx_description
1 polymer ?
#
loop_
_entity_poly.entity_id
_entity_poly.type
_entity_poly.pdbx_seq_one_letter_code
_entity_poly.pdbx_strand_id
1 'polypeptide(L)'
;MSLTNLQLRSLVSEDNTLELSLVESDMPEPGPDEVIVRVEATPLNPSDLALLLGPADISTASASGTPQRPVVTAEIPAMFTKMVAARMGQSLPVGNEGAGTVIAAGSSDAAQALLGKTVGMAGGEKYLIRPHM
;
A
#
# COMPACT_ATOMS: atom_id res chain seq x y z
N MET A 1 4.78 -19.37 -12.07
CA MET A 1 4.02 -18.10 -12.28
C MET A 1 4.54 -17.07 -11.30
N SER A 2 5.05 -15.96 -11.81
CA SER A 2 5.36 -14.83 -10.96
C SER A 2 4.04 -14.18 -10.52
N LEU A 3 3.86 -14.03 -9.22
CA LEU A 3 2.75 -13.27 -8.67
C LEU A 3 3.14 -11.80 -8.68
N THR A 4 2.36 -10.96 -9.32
CA THR A 4 2.54 -9.51 -9.25
C THR A 4 1.72 -8.95 -8.10
N ASN A 5 2.32 -8.02 -7.40
CA ASN A 5 1.71 -7.31 -6.30
C ASN A 5 1.32 -5.90 -6.76
N LEU A 6 0.10 -5.51 -6.47
CA LEU A 6 -0.40 -4.16 -6.75
C LEU A 6 -0.57 -3.41 -5.43
N GLN A 7 0.20 -2.36 -5.25
CA GLN A 7 0.18 -1.53 -4.05
C GLN A 7 -0.38 -0.14 -4.32
N LEU A 8 -1.24 0.33 -3.42
CA LEU A 8 -1.57 1.76 -3.34
C LEU A 8 -0.39 2.49 -2.69
N ARG A 9 0.12 3.50 -3.38
CA ARG A 9 1.28 4.29 -2.96
C ARG A 9 0.92 5.76 -2.88
N SER A 10 1.55 6.45 -1.94
CA SER A 10 1.44 7.89 -1.73
C SER A 10 2.80 8.54 -1.92
N LEU A 11 2.88 9.51 -2.80
CA LEU A 11 4.10 10.24 -3.14
C LEU A 11 3.86 11.74 -3.00
N VAL A 12 4.75 12.42 -2.30
CA VAL A 12 4.81 13.88 -2.31
C VAL A 12 5.95 14.29 -3.24
N SER A 13 5.65 15.01 -4.30
CA SER A 13 6.63 15.50 -5.25
C SER A 13 7.26 16.83 -4.81
N GLU A 14 8.37 17.21 -5.43
CA GLU A 14 9.11 18.43 -5.10
C GLU A 14 8.34 19.72 -5.38
N ASP A 15 7.30 19.66 -6.21
CA ASP A 15 6.40 20.76 -6.51
C ASP A 15 5.19 20.87 -5.58
N ASN A 16 5.25 20.22 -4.41
CA ASN A 16 4.16 20.16 -3.44
C ASN A 16 2.86 19.54 -3.98
N THR A 17 2.96 18.55 -4.82
CA THR A 17 1.83 17.75 -5.28
C THR A 17 1.82 16.39 -4.60
N LEU A 18 0.66 16.01 -4.04
CA LEU A 18 0.40 14.65 -3.62
C LEU A 18 -0.04 13.82 -4.84
N GLU A 19 0.57 12.65 -5.01
CA GLU A 19 0.14 11.67 -6.00
C GLU A 19 -0.21 10.35 -5.32
N LEU A 20 -1.40 9.85 -5.58
CA LEU A 20 -1.85 8.52 -5.19
C LEU A 20 -1.93 7.65 -6.44
N SER A 21 -1.27 6.52 -6.43
CA SER A 21 -1.21 5.62 -7.58
C SER A 21 -1.16 4.16 -7.18
N LEU A 22 -1.52 3.28 -8.10
CA LEU A 22 -1.33 1.84 -7.95
C LEU A 22 -0.05 1.45 -8.68
N VAL A 23 0.89 0.85 -7.93
CA VAL A 23 2.20 0.45 -8.45
C VAL A 23 2.34 -1.07 -8.39
N GLU A 24 2.74 -1.66 -9.50
CA GLU A 24 3.13 -3.07 -9.52
C GLU A 24 4.54 -3.22 -8.95
N SER A 25 4.71 -4.25 -8.14
CA SER A 25 6.02 -4.66 -7.64
C SER A 25 6.12 -6.18 -7.65
N ASP A 26 7.33 -6.67 -7.81
CA ASP A 26 7.58 -8.09 -7.66
C ASP A 26 7.34 -8.52 -6.22
N MET A 27 6.85 -9.74 -6.05
CA MET A 27 6.65 -10.30 -4.74
C MET A 27 7.91 -11.05 -4.31
N PRO A 28 8.50 -10.69 -3.15
CA PRO A 28 9.65 -11.43 -2.65
C PRO A 28 9.24 -12.83 -2.20
N GLU A 29 10.19 -13.75 -2.20
CA GLU A 29 10.04 -15.03 -1.52
C GLU A 29 9.94 -14.77 0.00
N PRO A 30 9.04 -15.45 0.72
CA PRO A 30 8.94 -15.28 2.16
C PRO A 30 10.19 -15.83 2.85
N GLY A 31 10.70 -15.10 3.82
CA GLY A 31 11.74 -15.57 4.74
C GLY A 31 11.24 -16.76 5.57
N PRO A 32 12.12 -17.43 6.34
CA PRO A 32 11.76 -18.67 7.05
C PRO A 32 10.51 -18.56 7.93
N ASP A 33 10.34 -17.45 8.63
CA ASP A 33 9.22 -17.20 9.55
C ASP A 33 8.15 -16.27 8.96
N GLU A 34 8.21 -16.02 7.66
CA GLU A 34 7.30 -15.10 6.98
C GLU A 34 6.24 -15.86 6.18
N VAL A 35 5.13 -15.18 5.96
CA VAL A 35 4.04 -15.67 5.10
C VAL A 35 3.63 -14.58 4.12
N ILE A 36 3.09 -14.99 2.99
CA ILE A 36 2.45 -14.09 2.02
C ILE A 36 0.96 -14.26 2.13
N VAL A 37 0.27 -13.15 2.34
CA VAL A 37 -1.18 -13.09 2.50
C VAL A 37 -1.80 -12.45 1.28
N ARG A 38 -2.73 -13.14 0.63
CA ARG A 38 -3.62 -12.53 -0.35
C ARG A 38 -4.67 -11.72 0.41
N VAL A 39 -4.53 -10.40 0.38
CA VAL A 39 -5.43 -9.50 1.10
C VAL A 39 -6.82 -9.50 0.46
N GLU A 40 -7.84 -9.75 1.25
CA GLU A 40 -9.25 -9.82 0.84
C GLU A 40 -10.06 -8.67 1.41
N ALA A 41 -9.65 -8.10 2.54
CA ALA A 41 -10.31 -6.98 3.18
C ALA A 41 -9.29 -6.10 3.92
N THR A 42 -9.52 -4.80 3.91
CA THR A 42 -8.77 -3.81 4.70
C THR A 42 -9.73 -2.82 5.34
N PRO A 43 -9.54 -2.44 6.61
CA PRO A 43 -10.28 -1.32 7.19
C PRO A 43 -9.75 0.02 6.66
N LEU A 44 -10.57 1.05 6.73
CA LEU A 44 -10.18 2.44 6.55
C LEU A 44 -10.23 3.12 7.91
N ASN A 45 -9.06 3.34 8.51
CA ASN A 45 -8.93 4.03 9.78
C ASN A 45 -8.54 5.50 9.56
N PRO A 46 -8.86 6.41 10.49
CA PRO A 46 -8.38 7.80 10.40
C PRO A 46 -6.86 7.92 10.27
N SER A 47 -6.10 7.02 10.88
CA SER A 47 -4.63 6.96 10.76
C SER A 47 -4.14 6.63 9.35
N ASP A 48 -4.92 5.90 8.55
CA ASP A 48 -4.59 5.62 7.16
C ASP A 48 -4.68 6.88 6.31
N LEU A 49 -5.66 7.75 6.60
CA LEU A 49 -5.85 9.00 5.89
C LEU A 49 -4.69 9.98 6.09
N ALA A 50 -4.05 9.97 7.25
CA ALA A 50 -2.91 10.83 7.54
C ALA A 50 -1.72 10.54 6.59
N LEU A 51 -1.44 9.28 6.31
CA LEU A 51 -0.40 8.90 5.36
C LEU A 51 -0.88 9.02 3.90
N LEU A 52 -2.11 8.62 3.64
CA LEU A 52 -2.69 8.62 2.29
C LEU A 52 -2.78 10.03 1.74
N LEU A 53 -3.40 10.93 2.48
CA LEU A 53 -3.73 12.29 2.02
C LEU A 53 -2.81 13.36 2.64
N GLY A 54 -2.36 13.14 3.88
CA GLY A 54 -1.60 14.14 4.61
C GLY A 54 -2.33 15.49 4.67
N PRO A 55 -1.62 16.61 4.48
CA PRO A 55 -2.19 17.94 4.47
C PRO A 55 -2.66 18.41 3.08
N ALA A 56 -2.88 17.49 2.13
CA ALA A 56 -3.31 17.85 0.78
C ALA A 56 -4.70 18.50 0.77
N ASP A 57 -4.88 19.48 -0.08
CA ASP A 57 -6.17 20.11 -0.32
C ASP A 57 -6.99 19.25 -1.29
N ILE A 58 -7.94 18.50 -0.75
CA ILE A 58 -8.78 17.59 -1.50
C ILE A 58 -9.67 18.30 -2.52
N SER A 59 -9.98 19.59 -2.31
CA SER A 59 -10.74 20.39 -3.28
C SER A 59 -9.99 20.56 -4.61
N THR A 60 -8.67 20.41 -4.62
CA THR A 60 -7.83 20.46 -5.81
C THR A 60 -7.62 19.11 -6.48
N ALA A 61 -8.21 18.05 -5.93
CA ALA A 61 -8.00 16.69 -6.44
C ALA A 61 -8.45 16.53 -7.89
N SER A 62 -7.59 15.89 -8.68
CA SER A 62 -7.90 15.52 -10.04
C SER A 62 -7.51 14.07 -10.31
N ALA A 63 -8.27 13.41 -11.17
CA ALA A 63 -8.05 12.03 -11.54
C ALA A 63 -7.46 11.93 -12.95
N SER A 64 -6.53 11.02 -13.12
CA SER A 64 -5.90 10.68 -14.39
C SER A 64 -5.59 9.18 -14.45
N GLY A 65 -4.79 8.75 -15.43
CA GLY A 65 -4.51 7.34 -15.63
C GLY A 65 -5.64 6.60 -16.33
N THR A 66 -5.76 5.32 -16.06
CA THR A 66 -6.79 4.45 -16.62
C THR A 66 -7.70 3.90 -15.53
N PRO A 67 -8.89 3.35 -15.85
CA PRO A 67 -9.75 2.70 -14.85
C PRO A 67 -9.06 1.56 -14.08
N GLN A 68 -8.10 0.88 -14.70
CA GLN A 68 -7.32 -0.21 -14.10
C GLN A 68 -6.12 0.31 -13.30
N ARG A 69 -5.62 1.49 -13.64
CA ARG A 69 -4.49 2.17 -12.99
C ARG A 69 -4.84 3.65 -12.78
N PRO A 70 -5.81 3.96 -11.92
CA PRO A 70 -6.16 5.35 -11.64
C PRO A 70 -5.02 6.04 -10.88
N VAL A 71 -4.87 7.32 -11.18
CA VAL A 71 -3.95 8.22 -10.48
C VAL A 71 -4.77 9.41 -9.97
N VAL A 72 -4.58 9.77 -8.73
CA VAL A 72 -5.19 10.96 -8.14
C VAL A 72 -4.08 11.89 -7.68
N THR A 73 -4.18 13.16 -8.07
CA THR A 73 -3.25 14.22 -7.64
C THR A 73 -4.02 15.30 -6.90
N ALA A 74 -3.38 15.90 -5.91
CA ALA A 74 -3.92 17.03 -5.17
C ALA A 74 -2.78 17.97 -4.74
N GLU A 75 -3.06 19.25 -4.61
CA GLU A 75 -2.07 20.23 -4.16
C GLU A 75 -1.85 20.15 -2.65
N ILE A 76 -0.60 20.30 -2.23
CA ILE A 76 -0.26 20.51 -0.82
C ILE A 76 -0.01 22.00 -0.64
N PRO A 77 -0.81 22.69 0.20
CA PRO A 77 -0.59 24.11 0.45
C PRO A 77 0.83 24.39 0.94
N ALA A 78 1.44 25.48 0.45
CA ALA A 78 2.84 25.82 0.72
C ALA A 78 3.16 25.91 2.22
N MET A 79 2.20 26.27 3.05
CA MET A 79 2.36 26.32 4.50
C MET A 79 2.70 24.95 5.13
N PHE A 80 2.40 23.85 4.44
CA PHE A 80 2.68 22.49 4.91
C PHE A 80 3.94 21.86 4.31
N THR A 81 4.69 22.58 3.46
CA THR A 81 5.89 22.06 2.80
C THR A 81 6.90 21.47 3.80
N LYS A 82 7.11 22.15 4.94
CA LYS A 82 8.02 21.65 5.97
C LYS A 82 7.53 20.37 6.65
N MET A 83 6.22 20.21 6.78
CA MET A 83 5.61 19.02 7.38
C MET A 83 5.87 17.78 6.52
N VAL A 84 5.85 17.92 5.20
CA VAL A 84 5.99 16.80 4.27
C VAL A 84 7.42 16.63 3.74
N ALA A 85 8.35 17.50 4.13
CA ALA A 85 9.72 17.52 3.60
C ALA A 85 10.43 16.18 3.73
N ALA A 86 10.26 15.48 4.85
CA ALA A 86 10.93 14.21 5.12
C ALA A 86 10.47 13.06 4.20
N ARG A 87 9.26 13.17 3.61
CA ARG A 87 8.71 12.16 2.69
C ARG A 87 8.74 12.57 1.22
N MET A 88 9.23 13.76 0.95
CA MET A 88 9.29 14.29 -0.42
C MET A 88 10.16 13.41 -1.31
N GLY A 89 9.67 13.07 -2.51
CA GLY A 89 10.33 12.16 -3.43
C GLY A 89 10.28 10.67 -3.05
N GLN A 90 9.64 10.32 -1.94
CA GLN A 90 9.51 8.93 -1.49
C GLN A 90 8.11 8.39 -1.76
N SER A 91 8.03 7.35 -2.57
CA SER A 91 6.79 6.59 -2.77
C SER A 91 6.60 5.63 -1.59
N LEU A 92 5.59 5.88 -0.78
CA LEU A 92 5.33 5.13 0.45
C LEU A 92 4.08 4.25 0.30
N PRO A 93 4.13 2.99 0.77
CA PRO A 93 2.92 2.17 0.86
C PRO A 93 1.97 2.74 1.90
N VAL A 94 0.67 2.55 1.70
CA VAL A 94 -0.36 3.02 2.61
C VAL A 94 -1.16 1.86 3.18
N GLY A 95 -1.80 2.12 4.33
CA GLY A 95 -2.57 1.12 5.08
C GLY A 95 -1.76 0.44 6.18
N ASN A 96 -2.42 0.09 7.28
CA ASN A 96 -1.79 -0.50 8.46
C ASN A 96 -2.32 -1.87 8.83
N GLU A 97 -3.48 -2.25 8.31
CA GLU A 97 -4.18 -3.47 8.69
C GLU A 97 -4.80 -4.13 7.46
N GLY A 98 -5.06 -5.41 7.57
CA GLY A 98 -5.76 -6.18 6.56
C GLY A 98 -6.08 -7.57 7.05
N ALA A 99 -6.84 -8.29 6.26
CA ALA A 99 -7.14 -9.71 6.46
C ALA A 99 -7.16 -10.42 5.11
N GLY A 100 -6.81 -11.68 5.12
CA GLY A 100 -6.79 -12.48 3.91
C GLY A 100 -6.30 -13.90 4.15
N THR A 101 -6.09 -14.61 3.06
CA THR A 101 -5.65 -16.01 3.07
C THR A 101 -4.15 -16.11 2.85
N VAL A 102 -3.48 -16.91 3.67
CA VAL A 102 -2.05 -17.22 3.49
C VAL A 102 -1.88 -18.12 2.27
N ILE A 103 -1.13 -17.64 1.27
CA ILE A 103 -0.92 -18.34 0.00
C ILE A 103 0.50 -18.88 -0.20
N ALA A 104 1.44 -18.39 0.57
CA ALA A 104 2.81 -18.90 0.61
C ALA A 104 3.37 -18.73 2.03
N ALA A 105 4.25 -19.63 2.42
CA ALA A 105 4.85 -19.64 3.76
C ALA A 105 6.33 -20.00 3.68
N GLY A 106 7.11 -19.38 4.55
CA GLY A 106 8.51 -19.74 4.75
C GLY A 106 8.68 -21.14 5.36
N SER A 107 9.92 -21.52 5.59
CA SER A 107 10.27 -22.91 5.93
C SER A 107 10.01 -23.32 7.38
N SER A 108 9.75 -22.37 8.29
CA SER A 108 9.49 -22.71 9.68
C SER A 108 8.16 -23.44 9.86
N ASP A 109 8.08 -24.29 10.89
CA ASP A 109 6.84 -25.01 11.22
C ASP A 109 5.69 -24.06 11.51
N ALA A 110 5.99 -22.94 12.19
CA ALA A 110 4.99 -21.91 12.50
C ALA A 110 4.43 -21.25 11.23
N ALA A 111 5.28 -20.88 10.28
CA ALA A 111 4.86 -20.31 9.00
C ALA A 111 4.06 -21.34 8.19
N GLN A 112 4.55 -22.56 8.07
CA GLN A 112 3.88 -23.65 7.34
C GLN A 112 2.49 -23.98 7.92
N ALA A 113 2.33 -23.89 9.22
CA ALA A 113 1.05 -24.13 9.90
C ALA A 113 -0.03 -23.11 9.52
N LEU A 114 0.34 -21.94 9.02
CA LEU A 114 -0.59 -20.88 8.59
C LEU A 114 -1.05 -21.02 7.14
N LEU A 115 -0.37 -21.85 6.33
CA LEU A 115 -0.68 -22.00 4.91
C LEU A 115 -2.16 -22.38 4.69
N GLY A 116 -2.86 -21.62 3.84
CA GLY A 116 -4.27 -21.80 3.55
C GLY A 116 -5.23 -21.23 4.60
N LYS A 117 -4.74 -20.69 5.71
CA LYS A 117 -5.59 -20.09 6.75
C LYS A 117 -5.90 -18.63 6.47
N THR A 118 -7.05 -18.18 6.95
CA THR A 118 -7.42 -16.77 7.00
C THR A 118 -6.78 -16.14 8.22
N VAL A 119 -6.08 -15.03 8.03
CA VAL A 119 -5.35 -14.32 9.08
C VAL A 119 -5.63 -12.82 9.03
N GLY A 120 -5.56 -12.16 10.18
CA GLY A 120 -5.50 -10.72 10.31
C GLY A 120 -4.05 -10.26 10.34
N MET A 121 -3.79 -9.06 9.80
CA MET A 121 -2.46 -8.45 9.77
C MET A 121 -2.50 -7.05 10.37
N ALA A 122 -1.46 -6.71 11.11
CA ALA A 122 -1.23 -5.35 11.62
C ALA A 122 0.26 -5.00 11.48
N GLY A 123 0.56 -3.85 10.89
CA GLY A 123 1.94 -3.44 10.63
C GLY A 123 2.63 -4.24 9.52
N GLY A 124 3.95 -4.09 9.40
CA GLY A 124 4.78 -4.80 8.43
C GLY A 124 4.70 -4.27 7.00
N GLU A 125 5.50 -4.84 6.12
CA GLU A 125 5.38 -4.62 4.69
C GLU A 125 4.15 -5.38 4.17
N LYS A 126 3.28 -4.66 3.47
CA LYS A 126 2.02 -5.21 3.01
C LYS A 126 2.04 -5.38 1.50
N TYR A 127 1.75 -6.58 1.08
CA TYR A 127 1.62 -6.92 -0.33
C TYR A 127 0.17 -7.24 -0.63
N LEU A 128 -0.43 -6.43 -1.49
CA LEU A 128 -1.76 -6.68 -2.03
C LEU A 128 -1.63 -7.57 -3.27
N ILE A 129 -2.05 -8.81 -3.15
CA ILE A 129 -2.18 -9.69 -4.29
C ILE A 129 -3.62 -9.67 -4.74
N ARG A 130 -3.86 -9.25 -5.95
CA ARG A 130 -5.15 -9.49 -6.60
C ARG A 130 -5.02 -10.75 -7.43
N PRO A 131 -5.91 -11.75 -7.21
CA PRO A 131 -6.03 -12.81 -8.18
C PRO A 131 -6.45 -12.17 -9.51
N HIS A 132 -5.77 -12.51 -10.57
CA HIS A 132 -6.29 -12.23 -11.90
C HIS A 132 -7.61 -13.00 -12.03
N MET A 133 -8.70 -12.26 -12.10
CA MET A 133 -9.95 -12.81 -12.60
C MET A 133 -9.86 -12.94 -14.11
#